data_98f283778417e2689eddef79c054f032
#
_entry.id   98f283778417e2689eddef79c054f032
#
_cell.length_a   1.000
_cell.length_b   1.000
_cell.length_c   1.000
_cell.angle_alpha   90.00
_cell.angle_beta   90.00
_cell.angle_gamma   90.00
#
_symmetry.space_group_name_H-M   'P 1'
#
loop_
_entity.id
_entity.type
_entity.pdbx_description
1 polymer ?
#
loop_
_entity_poly.entity_id
_entity_poly.type
_entity_poly.pdbx_seq_one_letter_code
_entity_poly.pdbx_strand_id
1 'polypeptide(L)'
;MPRRGLDRAQVVDAAVAIADADGLAAVTLSRVAAALGVKPPSLYNHVDGRGALVRAIALRALGELTDALRRAATGRAGADALAAVAHAQLAYAREHPGRYAATVAAPAPGDTEHEAAADEAVAVLTDALAGLQLAGDDRIHAIRALRSAVHGFAAIEAAGGFALGVDRDASFAWLVGRLAA
;
A
#
# COMPACT_ATOMS: atom_id res chain seq x y z
N MET A 1 11.16 -25.17 -27.03
CA MET A 1 10.34 -24.83 -25.87
C MET A 1 9.18 -23.99 -26.36
N PRO A 2 7.89 -24.35 -26.16
CA PRO A 2 6.79 -23.48 -26.53
C PRO A 2 6.89 -22.21 -25.71
N ARG A 3 6.85 -21.03 -26.37
CA ARG A 3 6.74 -19.74 -25.72
C ARG A 3 5.45 -19.76 -24.91
N ARG A 4 5.55 -19.72 -23.59
CA ARG A 4 4.40 -19.51 -22.72
C ARG A 4 3.75 -18.19 -23.17
N GLY A 5 2.49 -18.27 -23.63
CA GLY A 5 1.78 -17.07 -24.07
C GLY A 5 1.76 -16.03 -22.95
N LEU A 6 1.68 -14.75 -23.31
CA LEU A 6 1.50 -13.66 -22.35
C LEU A 6 0.19 -13.90 -21.58
N ASP A 7 0.25 -13.77 -20.26
CA ASP A 7 -0.94 -13.83 -19.40
C ASP A 7 -1.09 -12.54 -18.56
N ARG A 8 -2.27 -12.38 -17.94
CA ARG A 8 -2.59 -11.19 -17.15
C ARG A 8 -1.64 -11.03 -15.93
N ALA A 9 -1.23 -12.13 -15.32
CA ALA A 9 -0.33 -12.09 -14.15
C ALA A 9 1.01 -11.49 -14.53
N GLN A 10 1.61 -11.93 -15.66
CA GLN A 10 2.87 -11.37 -16.17
C GLN A 10 2.76 -9.87 -16.50
N VAL A 11 1.61 -9.42 -17.04
CA VAL A 11 1.37 -8.01 -17.32
C VAL A 11 1.32 -7.20 -16.03
N VAL A 12 0.65 -7.69 -15.00
CA VAL A 12 0.58 -7.04 -13.67
C VAL A 12 1.94 -7.08 -12.97
N ASP A 13 2.69 -8.18 -13.06
CA ASP A 13 4.03 -8.29 -12.48
C ASP A 13 4.99 -7.25 -13.07
N ALA A 14 4.97 -7.07 -14.38
CA ALA A 14 5.77 -6.05 -15.04
C ALA A 14 5.34 -4.63 -14.64
N ALA A 15 4.04 -4.38 -14.49
CA ALA A 15 3.52 -3.09 -14.05
C ALA A 15 3.91 -2.78 -12.60
N VAL A 16 3.86 -3.78 -11.71
CA VAL A 16 4.32 -3.68 -10.31
C VAL A 16 5.81 -3.34 -10.25
N ALA A 17 6.65 -4.05 -11.01
CA ALA A 17 8.08 -3.79 -11.04
C ALA A 17 8.40 -2.35 -11.49
N ILE A 18 7.68 -1.85 -12.51
CA ILE A 18 7.82 -0.45 -12.96
C ILE A 18 7.36 0.53 -11.89
N ALA A 19 6.24 0.23 -11.22
CA ALA A 19 5.72 1.10 -10.16
C ALA A 19 6.72 1.23 -9.00
N ASP A 20 7.29 0.13 -8.53
CA ASP A 20 8.22 0.16 -7.40
C ASP A 20 9.58 0.77 -7.76
N ALA A 21 10.04 0.63 -9.01
CA ALA A 21 11.32 1.20 -9.46
C ALA A 21 11.22 2.71 -9.78
N ASP A 22 10.15 3.13 -10.46
CA ASP A 22 10.08 4.45 -11.10
C ASP A 22 8.83 5.26 -10.70
N GLY A 23 8.04 4.72 -9.75
CA GLY A 23 6.80 5.32 -9.28
C GLY A 23 5.58 4.96 -10.12
N LEU A 24 4.40 5.09 -9.50
CA LEU A 24 3.11 4.73 -10.11
C LEU A 24 2.79 5.55 -11.38
N ALA A 25 3.28 6.80 -11.46
CA ALA A 25 3.11 7.65 -12.65
C ALA A 25 3.81 7.09 -13.89
N ALA A 26 4.90 6.35 -13.70
CA ALA A 26 5.68 5.73 -14.76
C ALA A 26 5.01 4.50 -15.39
N VAL A 27 3.97 3.95 -14.77
CA VAL A 27 3.22 2.80 -15.29
C VAL A 27 2.38 3.22 -16.48
N THR A 28 2.83 2.82 -17.67
CA THR A 28 2.14 3.03 -18.94
C THR A 28 2.11 1.72 -19.74
N LEU A 29 1.10 1.56 -20.61
CA LEU A 29 1.02 0.37 -21.48
C LEU A 29 2.29 0.21 -22.34
N SER A 30 2.85 1.29 -22.83
CA SER A 30 4.07 1.25 -23.65
C SER A 30 5.27 0.73 -22.86
N ARG A 31 5.44 1.17 -21.60
CA ARG A 31 6.54 0.70 -20.74
C ARG A 31 6.37 -0.76 -20.36
N VAL A 32 5.15 -1.17 -20.00
CA VAL A 32 4.84 -2.58 -19.67
C VAL A 32 5.08 -3.48 -20.89
N ALA A 33 4.62 -3.07 -22.08
CA ALA A 33 4.86 -3.81 -23.31
C ALA A 33 6.37 -3.95 -23.62
N ALA A 34 7.14 -2.85 -23.48
CA ALA A 34 8.60 -2.87 -23.66
C ALA A 34 9.28 -3.83 -22.66
N ALA A 35 8.88 -3.80 -21.39
CA ALA A 35 9.43 -4.70 -20.36
C ALA A 35 9.15 -6.18 -20.65
N LEU A 36 8.00 -6.48 -21.29
CA LEU A 36 7.61 -7.84 -21.67
C LEU A 36 8.09 -8.26 -23.06
N GLY A 37 8.74 -7.35 -23.83
CA GLY A 37 9.20 -7.63 -25.18
C GLY A 37 8.07 -7.84 -26.19
N VAL A 38 6.90 -7.22 -25.96
CA VAL A 38 5.72 -7.31 -26.84
C VAL A 38 5.32 -5.93 -27.36
N LYS A 39 4.40 -5.89 -28.34
CA LYS A 39 3.82 -4.64 -28.82
C LYS A 39 2.66 -4.19 -27.91
N PRO A 40 2.45 -2.88 -27.67
CA PRO A 40 1.35 -2.38 -26.83
C PRO A 40 -0.05 -2.94 -27.16
N PRO A 41 -0.44 -3.14 -28.43
CA PRO A 41 -1.73 -3.75 -28.75
C PRO A 41 -1.95 -5.14 -28.16
N SER A 42 -0.90 -5.91 -27.90
CA SER A 42 -1.02 -7.25 -27.30
C SER A 42 -1.48 -7.21 -25.85
N LEU A 43 -1.28 -6.08 -25.16
CA LEU A 43 -1.69 -5.93 -23.75
C LEU A 43 -3.21 -5.76 -23.59
N TYR A 44 -3.90 -5.23 -24.60
CA TYR A 44 -5.36 -5.00 -24.53
C TYR A 44 -6.17 -6.31 -24.44
N ASN A 45 -5.56 -7.46 -24.76
CA ASN A 45 -6.17 -8.77 -24.52
C ASN A 45 -6.16 -9.16 -23.01
N HIS A 46 -5.42 -8.43 -22.17
CA HIS A 46 -5.21 -8.77 -20.77
C HIS A 46 -5.64 -7.66 -19.80
N VAL A 47 -5.62 -6.39 -20.24
CA VAL A 47 -5.97 -5.23 -19.42
C VAL A 47 -6.62 -4.11 -20.25
N ASP A 48 -7.65 -3.47 -19.70
CA ASP A 48 -8.37 -2.36 -20.31
C ASP A 48 -7.70 -1.02 -20.01
N GLY A 49 -6.48 -0.86 -20.53
CA GLY A 49 -5.73 0.40 -20.41
C GLY A 49 -4.99 0.58 -19.09
N ARG A 50 -4.47 1.81 -18.91
CA ARG A 50 -3.66 2.18 -17.73
C ARG A 50 -4.46 2.09 -16.42
N GLY A 51 -5.73 2.50 -16.44
CA GLY A 51 -6.58 2.44 -15.25
C GLY A 51 -6.70 1.03 -14.67
N ALA A 52 -6.90 0.04 -15.55
CA ALA A 52 -6.96 -1.37 -15.15
C ALA A 52 -5.62 -1.89 -14.60
N LEU A 53 -4.47 -1.41 -15.13
CA LEU A 53 -3.15 -1.74 -14.57
C LEU A 53 -2.99 -1.17 -13.15
N VAL A 54 -3.30 0.11 -12.95
CA VAL A 54 -3.20 0.77 -11.65
C VAL A 54 -4.13 0.11 -10.63
N ARG A 55 -5.35 -0.22 -11.06
CA ARG A 55 -6.30 -0.99 -10.23
C ARG A 55 -5.75 -2.37 -9.84
N ALA A 56 -5.15 -3.10 -10.77
CA ALA A 56 -4.57 -4.41 -10.48
C ALA A 56 -3.37 -4.31 -9.50
N ILE A 57 -2.55 -3.25 -9.62
CA ILE A 57 -1.49 -2.95 -8.65
C ILE A 57 -2.10 -2.65 -7.27
N ALA A 58 -3.16 -1.82 -7.20
CA ALA A 58 -3.82 -1.47 -5.95
C ALA A 58 -4.39 -2.70 -5.23
N LEU A 59 -5.10 -3.57 -5.94
CA LEU A 59 -5.64 -4.81 -5.37
C LEU A 59 -4.56 -5.73 -4.81
N ARG A 60 -3.46 -5.93 -5.55
CA ARG A 60 -2.32 -6.71 -5.07
C ARG A 60 -1.71 -6.07 -3.82
N ALA A 61 -1.44 -4.78 -3.88
CA ALA A 61 -0.81 -4.04 -2.81
C ALA A 61 -1.66 -4.02 -1.53
N LEU A 62 -2.99 -3.87 -1.66
CA LEU A 62 -3.92 -3.96 -0.53
C LEU A 62 -3.89 -5.34 0.12
N GLY A 63 -3.90 -6.43 -0.67
CA GLY A 63 -3.79 -7.78 -0.12
C GLY A 63 -2.46 -8.00 0.63
N GLU A 64 -1.34 -7.65 0.00
CA GLU A 64 0.00 -7.78 0.60
C GLU A 64 0.15 -6.93 1.88
N LEU A 65 -0.34 -5.69 1.85
CA LEU A 65 -0.34 -4.79 3.02
C LEU A 65 -1.23 -5.34 4.13
N THR A 66 -2.45 -5.77 3.82
CA THR A 66 -3.37 -6.37 4.79
C THR A 66 -2.75 -7.57 5.49
N ASP A 67 -2.09 -8.45 4.74
CA ASP A 67 -1.37 -9.60 5.30
C ASP A 67 -0.20 -9.17 6.20
N ALA A 68 0.55 -8.13 5.82
CA ALA A 68 1.63 -7.60 6.64
C ALA A 68 1.09 -7.00 7.95
N LEU A 69 0.01 -6.22 7.89
CA LEU A 69 -0.64 -5.63 9.06
C LEU A 69 -1.21 -6.72 9.99
N ARG A 70 -1.88 -7.74 9.42
CA ARG A 70 -2.46 -8.85 10.18
C ARG A 70 -1.38 -9.65 10.91
N ARG A 71 -0.26 -9.97 10.25
CA ARG A 71 0.89 -10.63 10.89
C ARG A 71 1.46 -9.77 12.02
N ALA A 72 1.58 -8.46 11.82
CA ALA A 72 2.11 -7.56 12.84
C ALA A 72 1.19 -7.43 14.05
N ALA A 73 -0.13 -7.42 13.87
CA ALA A 73 -1.12 -7.31 14.94
C ALA A 73 -1.28 -8.61 15.74
N THR A 74 -0.95 -9.78 15.17
CA THR A 74 -1.19 -11.08 15.80
C THR A 74 -0.54 -11.18 17.18
N GLY A 75 -1.35 -11.51 18.20
CA GLY A 75 -0.91 -11.67 19.59
C GLY A 75 -0.61 -10.35 20.32
N ARG A 76 -0.98 -9.21 19.75
CA ARG A 76 -0.82 -7.87 20.34
C ARG A 76 -2.17 -7.19 20.56
N ALA A 77 -2.22 -6.21 21.47
CA ALA A 77 -3.41 -5.42 21.75
C ALA A 77 -3.04 -3.98 22.12
N GLY A 78 -3.99 -3.04 21.97
CA GLY A 78 -3.84 -1.65 22.40
C GLY A 78 -2.66 -0.94 21.74
N ALA A 79 -1.89 -0.19 22.55
CA ALA A 79 -0.74 0.58 22.06
C ALA A 79 0.32 -0.27 21.33
N ASP A 80 0.52 -1.51 21.78
CA ASP A 80 1.48 -2.46 21.20
C ASP A 80 1.04 -2.91 19.79
N ALA A 81 -0.25 -3.21 19.62
CA ALA A 81 -0.80 -3.54 18.31
C ALA A 81 -0.74 -2.34 17.36
N LEU A 82 -1.12 -1.14 17.83
CA LEU A 82 -1.03 0.10 17.06
C LEU A 82 0.40 0.35 16.58
N ALA A 83 1.39 0.26 17.48
CA ALA A 83 2.79 0.43 17.12
C ALA A 83 3.24 -0.60 16.08
N ALA A 84 2.89 -1.86 16.26
CA ALA A 84 3.26 -2.95 15.35
C ALA A 84 2.69 -2.74 13.94
N VAL A 85 1.40 -2.36 13.81
CA VAL A 85 0.78 -2.11 12.48
C VAL A 85 1.35 -0.85 11.84
N ALA A 86 1.65 0.20 12.61
CA ALA A 86 2.29 1.41 12.10
C ALA A 86 3.66 1.11 11.48
N HIS A 87 4.50 0.36 12.22
CA HIS A 87 5.83 -0.05 11.73
C HIS A 87 5.74 -0.99 10.52
N ALA A 88 4.78 -1.92 10.49
CA ALA A 88 4.57 -2.81 9.35
C ALA A 88 4.13 -2.03 8.10
N GLN A 89 3.25 -1.04 8.25
CA GLN A 89 2.84 -0.18 7.14
C GLN A 89 3.99 0.68 6.61
N LEU A 90 4.82 1.26 7.49
CA LEU A 90 6.00 2.02 7.08
C LEU A 90 7.02 1.12 6.36
N ALA A 91 7.28 -0.07 6.89
CA ALA A 91 8.18 -1.04 6.26
C ALA A 91 7.70 -1.41 4.85
N TYR A 92 6.40 -1.70 4.68
CA TYR A 92 5.82 -1.96 3.37
C TYR A 92 5.95 -0.78 2.41
N ALA A 93 5.73 0.45 2.89
CA ALA A 93 5.88 1.65 2.07
C ALA A 93 7.34 1.88 1.61
N ARG A 94 8.32 1.57 2.45
CA ARG A 94 9.77 1.65 2.13
C ARG A 94 10.19 0.58 1.13
N GLU A 95 9.72 -0.65 1.31
CA GLU A 95 10.08 -1.80 0.46
C GLU A 95 9.38 -1.74 -0.90
N HIS A 96 8.14 -1.22 -0.93
CA HIS A 96 7.25 -1.26 -2.09
C HIS A 96 6.61 0.12 -2.38
N PRO A 97 7.40 1.16 -2.66
CA PRO A 97 6.89 2.53 -2.71
C PRO A 97 5.83 2.74 -3.79
N GLY A 98 5.98 2.11 -4.96
CA GLY A 98 5.01 2.22 -6.04
C GLY A 98 3.71 1.46 -5.75
N ARG A 99 3.80 0.26 -5.20
CA ARG A 99 2.64 -0.50 -4.73
C ARG A 99 1.92 0.24 -3.60
N TYR A 100 2.66 0.73 -2.62
CA TYR A 100 2.07 1.49 -1.52
C TYR A 100 1.34 2.74 -2.02
N ALA A 101 1.91 3.47 -2.98
CA ALA A 101 1.25 4.63 -3.57
C ALA A 101 -0.11 4.27 -4.22
N ALA A 102 -0.26 3.06 -4.76
CA ALA A 102 -1.52 2.61 -5.34
C ALA A 102 -2.60 2.33 -4.29
N THR A 103 -2.25 2.06 -3.03
CA THR A 103 -3.24 1.80 -1.95
C THR A 103 -3.88 3.07 -1.40
N VAL A 104 -3.37 4.26 -1.74
CA VAL A 104 -3.81 5.54 -1.16
C VAL A 104 -5.09 6.05 -1.80
N ALA A 105 -5.26 5.81 -3.10
CA ALA A 105 -6.43 6.25 -3.84
C ALA A 105 -7.69 5.49 -3.42
N ALA A 106 -8.81 6.21 -3.32
CA ALA A 106 -10.10 5.57 -3.09
C ALA A 106 -10.51 4.71 -4.30
N PRO A 107 -11.22 3.59 -4.08
CA PRO A 107 -11.84 2.82 -5.14
C PRO A 107 -12.73 3.69 -6.03
N ALA A 108 -12.83 3.35 -7.32
CA ALA A 108 -13.80 3.98 -8.19
C ALA A 108 -15.24 3.59 -7.76
N PRO A 109 -16.23 4.47 -7.94
CA PRO A 109 -17.61 4.16 -7.58
C PRO A 109 -18.09 2.87 -8.26
N GLY A 110 -18.57 1.91 -7.47
CA GLY A 110 -19.07 0.60 -7.94
C GLY A 110 -17.98 -0.44 -8.19
N ASP A 111 -16.72 -0.17 -7.86
CA ASP A 111 -15.64 -1.17 -7.87
C ASP A 111 -15.66 -1.96 -6.56
N THR A 112 -16.62 -2.87 -6.45
CA THR A 112 -16.87 -3.64 -5.23
C THR A 112 -15.70 -4.52 -4.79
N GLU A 113 -14.87 -5.01 -5.72
CA GLU A 113 -13.67 -5.79 -5.40
C GLU A 113 -12.60 -4.91 -4.74
N HIS A 114 -12.40 -3.69 -5.27
CA HIS A 114 -11.43 -2.75 -4.70
C HIS A 114 -11.93 -2.19 -3.37
N GLU A 115 -13.25 -1.88 -3.27
CA GLU A 115 -13.90 -1.49 -2.02
C GLU A 115 -13.69 -2.55 -0.93
N ALA A 116 -13.97 -3.82 -1.21
CA ALA A 116 -13.79 -4.92 -0.27
C ALA A 116 -12.33 -5.08 0.18
N ALA A 117 -11.36 -4.98 -0.74
CA ALA A 117 -9.94 -5.06 -0.39
C ALA A 117 -9.49 -3.89 0.50
N ALA A 118 -9.99 -2.68 0.24
CA ALA A 118 -9.71 -1.50 1.07
C ALA A 118 -10.34 -1.63 2.47
N ASP A 119 -11.58 -2.11 2.54
CA ASP A 119 -12.30 -2.34 3.80
C ASP A 119 -11.62 -3.41 4.66
N GLU A 120 -11.07 -4.46 4.04
CA GLU A 120 -10.32 -5.49 4.75
C GLU A 120 -9.04 -4.93 5.41
N ALA A 121 -8.31 -4.06 4.71
CA ALA A 121 -7.16 -3.37 5.28
C ALA A 121 -7.56 -2.47 6.47
N VAL A 122 -8.67 -1.74 6.34
CA VAL A 122 -9.23 -0.89 7.41
C VAL A 122 -9.69 -1.73 8.59
N ALA A 123 -10.29 -2.91 8.36
CA ALA A 123 -10.74 -3.81 9.42
C ALA A 123 -9.57 -4.25 10.31
N VAL A 124 -8.42 -4.61 9.73
CA VAL A 124 -7.22 -4.97 10.51
C VAL A 124 -6.75 -3.81 11.40
N LEU A 125 -6.78 -2.58 10.90
CA LEU A 125 -6.44 -1.40 11.70
C LEU A 125 -7.47 -1.17 12.81
N THR A 126 -8.76 -1.38 12.51
CA THR A 126 -9.85 -1.27 13.50
C THR A 126 -9.67 -2.26 14.66
N ASP A 127 -9.34 -3.51 14.33
CA ASP A 127 -9.08 -4.56 15.32
C ASP A 127 -7.84 -4.24 16.17
N ALA A 128 -6.77 -3.73 15.55
CA ALA A 128 -5.57 -3.31 16.28
C ALA A 128 -5.86 -2.18 17.28
N LEU A 129 -6.81 -1.29 16.98
CA LEU A 129 -7.22 -0.18 17.84
C LEU A 129 -8.26 -0.59 18.91
N ALA A 130 -8.81 -1.81 18.86
CA ALA A 130 -9.90 -2.23 19.77
C ALA A 130 -9.52 -2.13 21.25
N GLY A 131 -8.24 -2.32 21.59
CA GLY A 131 -7.71 -2.20 22.97
C GLY A 131 -7.57 -0.78 23.50
N LEU A 132 -7.78 0.27 22.67
CA LEU A 132 -7.64 1.68 23.08
C LEU A 132 -8.93 2.31 23.61
N GLN A 133 -10.01 1.53 23.78
CA GLN A 133 -11.30 1.98 24.32
C GLN A 133 -11.90 3.20 23.59
N LEU A 134 -11.64 3.35 22.30
CA LEU A 134 -12.19 4.42 21.47
C LEU A 134 -13.67 4.21 21.20
N ALA A 135 -14.50 5.23 21.44
CA ALA A 135 -15.94 5.19 21.24
C ALA A 135 -16.38 5.91 19.96
N GLY A 136 -17.45 5.45 19.34
CA GLY A 136 -18.10 6.13 18.21
C GLY A 136 -17.12 6.48 17.09
N ASP A 137 -17.13 7.75 16.69
CA ASP A 137 -16.32 8.29 15.59
C ASP A 137 -14.83 8.40 15.92
N ASP A 138 -14.44 8.35 17.22
CA ASP A 138 -13.03 8.44 17.63
C ASP A 138 -12.18 7.34 17.03
N ARG A 139 -12.75 6.15 16.82
CA ARG A 139 -12.07 5.04 16.13
C ARG A 139 -11.74 5.40 14.68
N ILE A 140 -12.67 6.04 13.98
CA ILE A 140 -12.45 6.51 12.60
C ILE A 140 -11.39 7.59 12.58
N HIS A 141 -11.45 8.53 13.53
CA HIS A 141 -10.44 9.59 13.66
C HIS A 141 -9.05 9.01 13.94
N ALA A 142 -8.93 8.02 14.82
CA ALA A 142 -7.66 7.35 15.12
C ALA A 142 -7.08 6.60 13.90
N ILE A 143 -7.92 5.87 13.14
CA ILE A 143 -7.48 5.22 11.89
C ILE A 143 -6.98 6.24 10.87
N ARG A 144 -7.69 7.35 10.70
CA ARG A 144 -7.29 8.42 9.79
C ARG A 144 -5.99 9.09 10.25
N ALA A 145 -5.85 9.36 11.55
CA ALA A 145 -4.64 9.93 12.14
C ALA A 145 -3.44 8.99 11.91
N LEU A 146 -3.57 7.71 12.22
CA LEU A 146 -2.54 6.70 12.01
C LEU A 146 -2.12 6.64 10.53
N ARG A 147 -3.09 6.48 9.62
CA ARG A 147 -2.81 6.39 8.17
C ARG A 147 -2.14 7.65 7.65
N SER A 148 -2.59 8.83 8.08
CA SER A 148 -2.01 10.12 7.68
C SER A 148 -0.59 10.29 8.19
N ALA A 149 -0.34 9.92 9.46
CA ALA A 149 0.99 10.00 10.07
C ALA A 149 1.99 9.08 9.37
N VAL A 150 1.63 7.81 9.15
CA VAL A 150 2.50 6.85 8.47
C VAL A 150 2.75 7.26 7.02
N HIS A 151 1.69 7.65 6.29
CA HIS A 151 1.81 8.09 4.91
C HIS A 151 2.67 9.34 4.77
N GLY A 152 2.42 10.36 5.62
CA GLY A 152 3.19 11.59 5.61
C GLY A 152 4.66 11.36 5.93
N PHE A 153 4.95 10.52 6.93
CA PHE A 153 6.32 10.16 7.28
C PHE A 153 7.03 9.46 6.12
N ALA A 154 6.40 8.42 5.54
CA ALA A 154 6.96 7.69 4.40
C ALA A 154 7.20 8.60 3.17
N ALA A 155 6.25 9.50 2.87
CA ALA A 155 6.35 10.41 1.73
C ALA A 155 7.49 11.43 1.92
N ILE A 156 7.62 12.02 3.11
CA ILE A 156 8.69 12.98 3.41
C ILE A 156 10.06 12.27 3.38
N GLU A 157 10.14 11.06 3.95
CA GLU A 157 11.35 10.26 3.96
C GLU A 157 11.81 9.90 2.54
N ALA A 158 10.88 9.42 1.70
CA ALA A 158 11.16 9.07 0.30
C ALA A 158 11.63 10.28 -0.53
N ALA A 159 11.13 11.47 -0.21
CA ALA A 159 11.56 12.73 -0.83
C ALA A 159 12.90 13.27 -0.27
N GLY A 160 13.54 12.58 0.69
CA GLY A 160 14.78 13.05 1.34
C GLY A 160 14.55 14.22 2.31
N GLY A 161 13.32 14.46 2.75
CA GLY A 161 12.93 15.64 3.54
C GLY A 161 13.45 15.62 4.98
N PHE A 162 13.89 14.48 5.53
CA PHE A 162 14.46 14.40 6.87
C PHE A 162 15.98 14.61 6.84
N ALA A 163 16.41 15.87 6.70
CA ALA A 163 17.81 16.24 6.56
C ALA A 163 18.59 16.40 7.87
N LEU A 164 17.89 16.45 9.02
CA LEU A 164 18.54 16.54 10.33
C LEU A 164 19.17 15.20 10.73
N GLY A 165 20.34 15.23 11.36
CA GLY A 165 21.13 14.05 11.75
C GLY A 165 20.56 13.27 12.96
N VAL A 166 19.24 13.14 13.05
CA VAL A 166 18.53 12.35 14.05
C VAL A 166 18.02 11.07 13.40
N ASP A 167 18.08 9.97 14.15
CA ASP A 167 17.61 8.67 13.68
C ASP A 167 16.11 8.72 13.30
N ARG A 168 15.80 8.30 12.07
CA ARG A 168 14.44 8.37 11.51
C ARG A 168 13.51 7.33 12.12
N ASP A 169 14.03 6.16 12.47
CA ASP A 169 13.20 5.11 13.08
C ASP A 169 12.86 5.48 14.52
N ALA A 170 13.79 6.13 15.26
CA ALA A 170 13.49 6.71 16.57
C ALA A 170 12.44 7.84 16.47
N SER A 171 12.51 8.68 15.43
CA SER A 171 11.52 9.74 15.18
C SER A 171 10.14 9.14 14.86
N PHE A 172 10.08 8.07 14.09
CA PHE A 172 8.84 7.38 13.78
C PHE A 172 8.24 6.70 15.03
N ALA A 173 9.07 6.02 15.83
CA ALA A 173 8.63 5.42 17.08
C ALA A 173 8.07 6.47 18.06
N TRP A 174 8.71 7.64 18.15
CA TRP A 174 8.21 8.77 18.92
C TRP A 174 6.84 9.26 18.43
N LEU A 175 6.66 9.42 17.11
CA LEU A 175 5.38 9.80 16.50
C LEU A 175 4.27 8.81 16.85
N VAL A 176 4.53 7.53 16.66
CA VAL A 176 3.57 6.45 16.93
C VAL A 176 3.20 6.39 18.41
N GLY A 177 4.18 6.59 19.30
CA GLY A 177 3.94 6.66 20.74
C GLY A 177 3.01 7.81 21.17
N ARG A 178 2.96 8.92 20.41
CA ARG A 178 2.01 10.02 20.62
C ARG A 178 0.60 9.70 20.14
N LEU A 179 0.47 8.84 19.14
CA LEU A 179 -0.85 8.39 18.67
C LEU A 179 -1.48 7.34 19.59
N ALA A 180 -0.67 6.67 20.42
CA ALA A 180 -1.11 5.64 21.35
C ALA A 180 -1.43 6.18 22.75
N ALA A 181 -1.06 7.43 23.04
CA ALA A 181 -1.26 8.10 24.35
C ALA A 181 -2.62 8.75 24.47
#